data_b3f9d1b96174df21f93d1bebb3f8a0d1
#
_entry.id   b3f9d1b96174df21f93d1bebb3f8a0d1
#
_cell.length_a   1.000
_cell.length_b   1.000
_cell.length_c   1.000
_cell.angle_alpha   90.00
_cell.angle_beta   90.00
_cell.angle_gamma   90.00
#
_symmetry.space_group_name_H-M   'P 1'
#
loop_
_entity.id
_entity.type
_entity.pdbx_description
1 polymer ?
#
loop_
_entity_poly.entity_id
_entity_poly.type
_entity_poly.pdbx_seq_one_letter_code
_entity_poly.pdbx_strand_id
1 'polypeptide(L)'
;EILSSEFTDYNNISIAPSKGNLSRLINPEDIVYEFGAEYSQDSFFPSTLAELQNPYILRSLRGQAVDFHPIQYNPIQKVLRVYSKITVKVSSSGDGGGNMLSRKAGKQLIAREYKNIYNEHFINFRDDTRFEYLEDHGNMLIISHGAFISTMQPLVDWKNKKGVPTEMVNVSDIGSNSSAIENYVDNYYYENGLTFLLLVGDIAQIPSPSIGGSTSDPSYGFIEG
;
A
#
# COMPACT_ATOMS: atom_id res chain seq x y z
N GLU A 1 -9.72 16.70 12.69
CA GLU A 1 -10.40 17.25 13.87
C GLU A 1 -11.09 16.12 14.64
N ILE A 2 -10.88 16.06 15.97
CA ILE A 2 -11.61 15.16 16.87
C ILE A 2 -12.89 15.88 17.30
N LEU A 3 -14.04 15.26 17.05
CA LEU A 3 -15.33 15.84 17.39
C LEU A 3 -15.81 15.41 18.79
N SER A 4 -15.59 14.16 19.15
CA SER A 4 -15.95 13.60 20.46
C SER A 4 -15.18 12.32 20.76
N SER A 5 -15.05 12.00 22.05
CA SER A 5 -14.52 10.73 22.51
C SER A 5 -15.18 10.30 23.82
N GLU A 6 -15.28 9.00 24.04
CA GLU A 6 -15.73 8.39 25.29
C GLU A 6 -14.67 7.40 25.75
N PHE A 7 -14.33 7.42 27.02
CA PHE A 7 -13.25 6.56 27.55
C PHE A 7 -13.56 6.09 28.98
N THR A 8 -12.79 5.10 29.41
CA THR A 8 -12.73 4.58 30.78
C THR A 8 -11.28 4.56 31.25
N ASP A 9 -11.05 5.05 32.45
CA ASP A 9 -9.73 5.02 33.12
C ASP A 9 -9.63 3.81 34.04
N TYR A 10 -8.55 3.05 33.87
CA TYR A 10 -8.18 1.94 34.74
C TYR A 10 -6.96 2.33 35.56
N ASN A 11 -7.10 2.39 36.89
CA ASN A 11 -6.05 2.82 37.80
C ASN A 11 -5.17 1.64 38.25
N ASN A 12 -3.98 1.99 38.76
CA ASN A 12 -2.98 1.03 39.29
C ASN A 12 -2.49 0.03 38.23
N ILE A 13 -2.46 0.42 36.98
CA ILE A 13 -1.91 -0.39 35.89
C ILE A 13 -0.42 -0.06 35.71
N SER A 14 0.40 -1.08 35.63
CA SER A 14 1.82 -0.95 35.28
C SER A 14 2.07 -1.65 33.95
N ILE A 15 2.53 -0.91 32.96
CA ILE A 15 2.82 -1.41 31.62
C ILE A 15 4.33 -1.32 31.40
N ALA A 16 4.95 -2.42 31.02
CA ALA A 16 6.34 -2.43 30.57
C ALA A 16 6.43 -2.09 29.08
N PRO A 17 7.52 -1.46 28.63
CA PRO A 17 7.74 -1.20 27.21
C PRO A 17 7.93 -2.50 26.43
N SER A 18 7.78 -2.41 25.11
CA SER A 18 8.13 -3.51 24.24
C SER A 18 9.65 -3.73 24.22
N LYS A 19 10.08 -4.97 24.17
CA LYS A 19 11.50 -5.34 23.96
C LYS A 19 11.92 -5.25 22.49
N GLY A 20 11.06 -4.73 21.60
CA GLY A 20 11.31 -4.61 20.18
C GLY A 20 11.16 -5.92 19.40
N ASN A 21 11.64 -5.91 18.16
CA ASN A 21 11.65 -7.09 17.31
C ASN A 21 12.89 -7.93 17.60
N LEU A 22 12.72 -9.01 18.30
CA LEU A 22 13.81 -9.93 18.65
C LEU A 22 13.91 -11.05 17.59
N SER A 23 15.16 -11.43 17.28
CA SER A 23 15.39 -12.67 16.53
C SER A 23 14.87 -13.87 17.31
N ARG A 24 14.35 -14.89 16.61
CA ARG A 24 13.88 -16.15 17.21
C ARG A 24 14.99 -16.93 17.95
N LEU A 25 16.25 -16.54 17.72
CA LEU A 25 17.42 -17.15 18.39
C LEU A 25 17.75 -16.49 19.74
N ILE A 26 17.08 -15.37 20.07
CA ILE A 26 17.29 -14.64 21.33
C ILE A 26 16.17 -15.01 22.29
N ASN A 27 16.55 -15.42 23.51
CA ASN A 27 15.58 -15.60 24.58
C ASN A 27 15.10 -14.23 25.07
N PRO A 28 13.80 -13.91 25.01
CA PRO A 28 13.27 -12.62 25.46
C PRO A 28 13.53 -12.32 26.95
N GLU A 29 13.74 -13.31 27.78
CA GLU A 29 14.03 -13.13 29.20
C GLU A 29 15.42 -12.56 29.47
N ASP A 30 16.36 -12.76 28.53
CA ASP A 30 17.72 -12.23 28.62
C ASP A 30 17.82 -10.73 28.26
N ILE A 31 16.74 -10.18 27.70
CA ILE A 31 16.69 -8.77 27.28
C ILE A 31 16.04 -7.94 28.39
N VAL A 32 16.74 -6.93 28.85
CA VAL A 32 16.25 -5.98 29.85
C VAL A 32 15.25 -5.01 29.22
N TYR A 33 14.23 -4.60 29.98
CA TYR A 33 13.32 -3.55 29.55
C TYR A 33 14.02 -2.18 29.54
N GLU A 34 13.90 -1.47 28.43
CA GLU A 34 14.39 -0.10 28.29
C GLU A 34 13.22 0.86 28.37
N PHE A 35 13.15 1.61 29.48
CA PHE A 35 12.10 2.60 29.70
C PHE A 35 12.51 3.93 29.05
N GLY A 36 11.76 4.35 28.04
CA GLY A 36 11.97 5.62 27.35
C GLY A 36 11.59 6.84 28.20
N ALA A 37 11.81 8.03 27.62
CA ALA A 37 11.52 9.30 28.28
C ALA A 37 10.05 9.47 28.65
N GLU A 38 9.16 8.83 27.93
CA GLU A 38 7.70 8.82 28.14
C GLU A 38 7.34 8.31 29.52
N TYR A 39 8.11 7.34 30.05
CA TYR A 39 7.86 6.77 31.38
C TYR A 39 8.18 7.70 32.55
N SER A 40 8.87 8.80 32.31
CA SER A 40 9.18 9.83 33.31
C SER A 40 8.31 11.07 33.21
N GLN A 41 7.32 11.08 32.31
CA GLN A 41 6.42 12.20 32.09
C GLN A 41 5.04 11.94 32.67
N ASP A 42 4.47 12.95 33.36
CA ASP A 42 3.07 12.90 33.82
C ASP A 42 2.13 13.33 32.69
N SER A 43 2.05 12.50 31.65
CA SER A 43 1.21 12.72 30.49
C SER A 43 0.75 11.39 29.90
N PHE A 44 -0.35 11.43 29.18
CA PHE A 44 -0.82 10.27 28.43
C PHE A 44 -0.03 10.08 27.13
N PHE A 45 0.39 8.84 26.86
CA PHE A 45 1.09 8.43 25.65
C PHE A 45 0.35 7.24 24.97
N PRO A 46 0.19 7.25 23.63
CA PRO A 46 0.47 8.35 22.68
C PRO A 46 -0.36 9.61 22.99
N SER A 47 0.19 10.81 22.70
CA SER A 47 -0.46 12.08 23.05
C SER A 47 -1.65 12.44 22.15
N THR A 48 -1.70 11.86 20.95
CA THR A 48 -2.75 12.09 19.94
C THR A 48 -3.71 10.90 19.90
N LEU A 49 -5.02 11.18 19.73
CA LEU A 49 -6.04 10.14 19.58
C LEU A 49 -6.18 9.69 18.13
N ALA A 50 -5.91 10.57 17.20
CA ALA A 50 -5.96 10.27 15.78
C ALA A 50 -4.98 11.16 15.03
N GLU A 51 -4.31 10.61 14.03
CA GLU A 51 -3.40 11.33 13.15
C GLU A 51 -3.54 10.89 11.71
N LEU A 52 -3.20 11.79 10.79
CA LEU A 52 -3.20 11.48 9.36
C LEU A 52 -1.81 10.98 8.97
N GLN A 53 -1.77 9.85 8.28
CA GLN A 53 -0.57 9.36 7.63
C GLN A 53 -0.30 10.12 6.32
N ASN A 54 0.83 9.86 5.68
CA ASN A 54 1.07 10.41 4.35
C ASN A 54 0.03 9.87 3.37
N PRO A 55 -0.51 10.74 2.48
CA PRO A 55 -1.39 10.28 1.42
C PRO A 55 -0.67 9.27 0.52
N TYR A 56 -1.40 8.31 0.01
CA TYR A 56 -0.90 7.31 -0.93
C TYR A 56 -1.79 7.22 -2.16
N ILE A 57 -1.24 6.66 -3.24
CA ILE A 57 -1.99 6.36 -4.45
C ILE A 57 -2.18 4.84 -4.54
N LEU A 58 -3.42 4.42 -4.68
CA LEU A 58 -3.79 3.06 -5.03
C LEU A 58 -4.42 3.09 -6.43
N ARG A 59 -3.59 2.90 -7.44
CA ARG A 59 -3.91 2.98 -8.87
C ARG A 59 -4.64 4.28 -9.24
N SER A 60 -5.98 4.28 -9.25
CA SER A 60 -6.80 5.41 -9.72
C SER A 60 -7.35 6.29 -8.59
N LEU A 61 -7.05 5.96 -7.35
CA LEU A 61 -7.54 6.66 -6.17
C LEU A 61 -6.40 7.12 -5.28
N ARG A 62 -6.52 8.35 -4.80
CA ARG A 62 -5.68 8.87 -3.72
C ARG A 62 -6.34 8.58 -2.39
N GLY A 63 -5.64 7.84 -1.54
CA GLY A 63 -6.08 7.46 -0.20
C GLY A 63 -5.42 8.29 0.88
N GLN A 64 -6.08 8.33 2.04
CA GLN A 64 -5.57 8.95 3.25
C GLN A 64 -5.84 8.02 4.42
N ALA A 65 -4.80 7.43 5.00
CA ALA A 65 -4.96 6.66 6.21
C ALA A 65 -5.10 7.59 7.43
N VAL A 66 -5.92 7.14 8.37
CA VAL A 66 -6.10 7.78 9.68
C VAL A 66 -5.77 6.74 10.73
N ASP A 67 -4.71 6.98 11.48
CA ASP A 67 -4.33 6.12 12.60
C ASP A 67 -5.05 6.57 13.85
N PHE A 68 -5.59 5.62 14.60
CA PHE A 68 -6.26 5.84 15.87
C PHE A 68 -5.47 5.21 17.00
N HIS A 69 -5.32 5.96 18.10
CA HIS A 69 -4.71 5.48 19.33
C HIS A 69 -5.77 5.33 20.43
N PRO A 70 -6.56 4.24 20.40
CA PRO A 70 -7.67 4.06 21.32
C PRO A 70 -7.24 3.69 22.73
N ILE A 71 -5.95 3.51 22.96
CA ILE A 71 -5.38 3.19 24.25
C ILE A 71 -4.26 4.19 24.54
N GLN A 72 -4.34 4.86 25.68
CA GLN A 72 -3.31 5.78 26.17
C GLN A 72 -2.91 5.38 27.60
N TYR A 73 -1.65 5.57 27.93
CA TYR A 73 -1.13 5.24 29.24
C TYR A 73 -0.37 6.41 29.86
N ASN A 74 -0.67 6.72 31.12
CA ASN A 74 0.11 7.66 31.95
C ASN A 74 0.94 6.86 32.96
N PRO A 75 2.27 6.79 32.80
CA PRO A 75 3.12 5.94 33.66
C PRO A 75 3.29 6.48 35.07
N ILE A 76 3.27 7.81 35.27
CA ILE A 76 3.41 8.43 36.59
C ILE A 76 2.15 8.20 37.43
N GLN A 77 0.98 8.39 36.83
CA GLN A 77 -0.30 8.14 37.48
C GLN A 77 -0.69 6.66 37.50
N LYS A 78 -0.01 5.81 36.72
CA LYS A 78 -0.34 4.41 36.49
C LYS A 78 -1.78 4.22 36.03
N VAL A 79 -2.21 5.09 35.11
CA VAL A 79 -3.56 5.07 34.54
C VAL A 79 -3.51 4.62 33.10
N LEU A 80 -4.26 3.58 32.79
CA LEU A 80 -4.54 3.12 31.45
C LEU A 80 -5.89 3.67 31.02
N ARG A 81 -5.90 4.51 29.99
CA ARG A 81 -7.11 5.07 29.39
C ARG A 81 -7.49 4.31 28.15
N VAL A 82 -8.71 3.79 28.10
CA VAL A 82 -9.25 3.03 26.98
C VAL A 82 -10.45 3.77 26.41
N TYR A 83 -10.36 4.16 25.15
CA TYR A 83 -11.44 4.83 24.44
C TYR A 83 -12.38 3.80 23.83
N SER A 84 -13.63 3.87 24.20
CA SER A 84 -14.73 3.05 23.62
C SER A 84 -15.30 3.68 22.35
N LYS A 85 -15.12 5.01 22.19
CA LYS A 85 -15.59 5.74 21.03
C LYS A 85 -14.69 6.93 20.73
N ILE A 86 -14.32 7.08 19.47
CA ILE A 86 -13.62 8.25 18.95
C ILE A 86 -14.32 8.67 17.66
N THR A 87 -14.79 9.91 17.61
CA THR A 87 -15.41 10.47 16.41
C THR A 87 -14.51 11.53 15.83
N VAL A 88 -14.08 11.32 14.58
CA VAL A 88 -13.20 12.26 13.86
C VAL A 88 -13.89 12.76 12.60
N LYS A 89 -13.55 13.99 12.22
CA LYS A 89 -13.90 14.58 10.94
C LYS A 89 -12.64 14.78 10.13
N VAL A 90 -12.59 14.14 8.98
CA VAL A 90 -11.57 14.37 7.95
C VAL A 90 -12.15 15.25 6.87
N SER A 91 -11.48 16.34 6.53
CA SER A 91 -11.92 17.27 5.49
C SER A 91 -10.74 17.72 4.65
N SER A 92 -10.97 18.01 3.37
CA SER A 92 -9.97 18.61 2.51
C SER A 92 -9.64 20.02 3.01
N SER A 93 -8.35 20.35 3.08
CA SER A 93 -7.86 21.66 3.53
C SER A 93 -7.28 22.52 2.40
N GLY A 94 -7.44 22.13 1.14
CA GLY A 94 -6.95 22.86 -0.02
C GLY A 94 -6.41 21.96 -1.11
N ASP A 95 -5.81 22.59 -2.12
CA ASP A 95 -5.18 21.93 -3.24
C ASP A 95 -3.67 21.77 -2.95
N GLY A 96 -3.16 20.57 -2.97
CA GLY A 96 -1.74 20.30 -2.82
C GLY A 96 -1.42 19.22 -1.78
N GLY A 97 -0.14 19.00 -1.58
CA GLY A 97 0.40 17.96 -0.70
C GLY A 97 1.08 16.85 -1.49
N GLY A 98 1.66 15.90 -0.76
CA GLY A 98 2.32 14.73 -1.35
C GLY A 98 1.37 13.85 -2.14
N ASN A 99 1.90 13.12 -3.08
CA ASN A 99 1.19 12.13 -3.88
C ASN A 99 -0.09 12.68 -4.52
N MET A 100 0.06 13.73 -5.31
CA MET A 100 -1.05 14.27 -6.10
C MET A 100 -1.32 13.36 -7.30
N LEU A 101 -2.54 12.85 -7.40
CA LEU A 101 -2.98 12.05 -8.53
C LEU A 101 -3.26 12.97 -9.74
N SER A 102 -2.42 12.87 -10.77
CA SER A 102 -2.62 13.58 -12.04
C SER A 102 -3.65 12.83 -12.88
N ARG A 103 -4.87 13.35 -12.97
CA ARG A 103 -5.93 12.72 -13.77
C ARG A 103 -5.96 13.27 -15.18
N LYS A 104 -5.94 12.38 -16.16
CA LYS A 104 -6.34 12.74 -17.53
C LYS A 104 -7.83 13.08 -17.55
N ALA A 105 -8.24 14.08 -18.32
CA ALA A 105 -9.65 14.42 -18.49
C ALA A 105 -10.41 13.25 -19.14
N GLY A 106 -11.55 12.88 -18.57
CA GLY A 106 -12.45 11.83 -19.06
C GLY A 106 -12.88 10.83 -17.97
N LYS A 107 -13.80 9.95 -18.32
CA LYS A 107 -14.19 8.82 -17.45
C LYS A 107 -13.01 7.86 -17.33
N GLN A 108 -12.65 7.51 -16.09
CA GLN A 108 -11.67 6.47 -15.85
C GLN A 108 -12.33 5.10 -15.90
N LEU A 109 -11.76 4.22 -16.72
CA LEU A 109 -12.14 2.81 -16.76
C LEU A 109 -11.45 2.09 -15.60
N ILE A 110 -12.23 1.42 -14.77
CA ILE A 110 -11.71 0.62 -13.65
C ILE A 110 -11.94 -0.85 -13.97
N ALA A 111 -10.86 -1.62 -14.04
CA ALA A 111 -10.94 -3.07 -14.16
C ALA A 111 -11.72 -3.67 -12.98
N ARG A 112 -12.51 -4.71 -13.25
CA ARG A 112 -13.38 -5.39 -12.28
C ARG A 112 -12.67 -5.77 -10.98
N GLU A 113 -11.42 -6.18 -11.09
CA GLU A 113 -10.58 -6.58 -9.96
C GLU A 113 -10.38 -5.44 -8.96
N TYR A 114 -10.20 -4.22 -9.45
CA TYR A 114 -9.98 -3.04 -8.60
C TYR A 114 -11.24 -2.54 -7.91
N LYS A 115 -12.43 -2.80 -8.46
CA LYS A 115 -13.69 -2.44 -7.80
C LYS A 115 -13.79 -3.11 -6.42
N ASN A 116 -13.49 -4.39 -6.35
CA ASN A 116 -13.53 -5.14 -5.09
C ASN A 116 -12.45 -4.64 -4.12
N ILE A 117 -11.22 -4.42 -4.61
CA ILE A 117 -10.12 -3.87 -3.80
C ILE A 117 -10.51 -2.52 -3.20
N TYR A 118 -11.09 -1.62 -4.00
CA TYR A 118 -11.50 -0.30 -3.52
C TYR A 118 -12.61 -0.35 -2.49
N ASN A 119 -13.62 -1.23 -2.68
CA ASN A 119 -14.69 -1.43 -1.72
C ASN A 119 -14.21 -1.94 -0.37
N GLU A 120 -13.20 -2.79 -0.36
CA GLU A 120 -12.61 -3.34 0.87
C GLU A 120 -11.61 -2.39 1.52
N HIS A 121 -10.91 -1.57 0.71
CA HIS A 121 -9.81 -0.74 1.19
C HIS A 121 -10.25 0.65 1.64
N PHE A 122 -11.23 1.28 0.96
CA PHE A 122 -11.67 2.63 1.28
C PHE A 122 -13.06 2.62 1.93
N ILE A 123 -13.14 3.10 3.17
CA ILE A 123 -14.41 3.16 3.93
C ILE A 123 -15.48 4.06 3.30
N ASN A 124 -15.06 5.01 2.47
CA ASN A 124 -15.94 5.96 1.78
C ASN A 124 -15.99 5.77 0.27
N PHE A 125 -15.44 4.66 -0.25
CA PHE A 125 -15.59 4.34 -1.65
C PHE A 125 -17.07 4.05 -1.95
N ARG A 126 -17.59 4.76 -2.93
CA ARG A 126 -18.95 4.56 -3.43
C ARG A 126 -18.88 4.38 -4.94
N ASP A 127 -19.73 3.50 -5.43
CA ASP A 127 -19.97 3.33 -6.85
C ASP A 127 -20.61 4.62 -7.38
N ASP A 128 -19.79 5.57 -7.82
CA ASP A 128 -20.25 6.84 -8.34
C ASP A 128 -20.05 6.93 -9.85
N THR A 129 -20.73 7.88 -10.48
CA THR A 129 -20.75 8.06 -11.92
C THR A 129 -19.43 8.56 -12.52
N ARG A 130 -18.39 8.80 -11.71
CA ARG A 130 -17.05 9.24 -12.17
C ARG A 130 -16.24 8.11 -12.76
N PHE A 131 -16.61 6.87 -12.43
CA PHE A 131 -15.91 5.67 -12.89
C PHE A 131 -16.84 4.83 -13.76
N GLU A 132 -16.29 4.23 -14.79
CA GLU A 132 -16.93 3.18 -15.56
C GLU A 132 -16.21 1.87 -15.25
N TYR A 133 -16.97 0.94 -14.67
CA TYR A 133 -16.44 -0.37 -14.36
C TYR A 133 -16.52 -1.25 -15.59
N LEU A 134 -15.40 -1.88 -15.93
CA LEU A 134 -15.39 -2.93 -16.94
C LEU A 134 -15.93 -4.21 -16.31
N GLU A 135 -16.89 -4.85 -16.94
CA GLU A 135 -17.34 -6.19 -16.56
C GLU A 135 -16.29 -7.25 -16.92
N ASP A 136 -15.48 -6.94 -17.91
CA ASP A 136 -14.38 -7.78 -18.38
C ASP A 136 -13.14 -7.67 -17.48
N HIS A 137 -12.27 -8.67 -17.60
CA HIS A 137 -10.97 -8.65 -16.94
C HIS A 137 -10.08 -7.57 -17.54
N GLY A 138 -9.22 -6.99 -16.67
CA GLY A 138 -8.19 -6.05 -17.14
C GLY A 138 -7.04 -6.74 -17.88
N ASN A 139 -6.25 -5.94 -18.59
CA ASN A 139 -5.13 -6.41 -19.42
C ASN A 139 -3.97 -6.98 -18.59
N MET A 140 -3.33 -7.99 -19.15
CA MET A 140 -2.11 -8.60 -18.61
C MET A 140 -0.93 -8.41 -19.56
N LEU A 141 0.16 -7.90 -19.04
CA LEU A 141 1.46 -7.83 -19.72
C LEU A 141 2.41 -8.87 -19.12
N ILE A 142 3.02 -9.67 -19.97
CA ILE A 142 4.09 -10.59 -19.60
C ILE A 142 5.40 -10.10 -20.21
N ILE A 143 6.38 -9.76 -19.38
CA ILE A 143 7.75 -9.47 -19.81
C ILE A 143 8.58 -10.70 -19.53
N SER A 144 9.06 -11.35 -20.58
CA SER A 144 9.75 -12.64 -20.48
C SER A 144 11.14 -12.55 -21.07
N HIS A 145 12.09 -13.24 -20.44
CA HIS A 145 13.36 -13.54 -21.09
C HIS A 145 13.17 -14.48 -22.28
N GLY A 146 13.92 -14.26 -23.35
CA GLY A 146 13.78 -14.99 -24.61
C GLY A 146 13.77 -16.51 -24.49
N ALA A 147 14.53 -17.06 -23.54
CA ALA A 147 14.59 -18.50 -23.28
C ALA A 147 13.24 -19.11 -22.83
N PHE A 148 12.32 -18.31 -22.31
CA PHE A 148 11.05 -18.78 -21.74
C PHE A 148 9.84 -18.45 -22.62
N ILE A 149 9.99 -17.66 -23.67
CA ILE A 149 8.89 -17.23 -24.55
C ILE A 149 8.04 -18.40 -25.02
N SER A 150 8.68 -19.44 -25.61
CA SER A 150 7.95 -20.60 -26.14
C SER A 150 7.23 -21.39 -25.03
N THR A 151 7.84 -21.48 -23.85
CA THR A 151 7.27 -22.19 -22.70
C THR A 151 6.09 -21.42 -22.09
N MET A 152 6.09 -20.09 -22.17
CA MET A 152 5.04 -19.24 -21.65
C MET A 152 3.87 -19.03 -22.61
N GLN A 153 4.03 -19.33 -23.92
CA GLN A 153 2.96 -19.15 -24.92
C GLN A 153 1.65 -19.85 -24.55
N PRO A 154 1.62 -21.08 -24.01
CA PRO A 154 0.37 -21.72 -23.57
C PRO A 154 -0.37 -20.94 -22.47
N LEU A 155 0.35 -20.22 -21.60
CA LEU A 155 -0.27 -19.36 -20.59
C LEU A 155 -0.95 -18.15 -21.25
N VAL A 156 -0.30 -17.52 -22.22
CA VAL A 156 -0.87 -16.39 -23.00
C VAL A 156 -2.16 -16.83 -23.68
N ASP A 157 -2.11 -17.96 -24.38
CA ASP A 157 -3.26 -18.52 -25.10
C ASP A 157 -4.41 -18.85 -24.15
N TRP A 158 -4.10 -19.43 -22.99
CA TRP A 158 -5.09 -19.77 -21.97
C TRP A 158 -5.73 -18.53 -21.37
N LYS A 159 -4.93 -17.50 -21.04
CA LYS A 159 -5.44 -16.24 -20.47
C LYS A 159 -6.36 -15.54 -21.46
N ASN A 160 -5.97 -15.44 -22.73
CA ASN A 160 -6.81 -14.86 -23.78
C ASN A 160 -8.13 -15.64 -23.95
N LYS A 161 -8.11 -16.98 -23.91
CA LYS A 161 -9.33 -17.80 -23.93
C LYS A 161 -10.24 -17.58 -22.74
N LYS A 162 -9.68 -17.16 -21.59
CA LYS A 162 -10.44 -16.83 -20.38
C LYS A 162 -10.98 -15.40 -20.36
N GLY A 163 -10.75 -14.61 -21.42
CA GLY A 163 -11.18 -13.22 -21.48
C GLY A 163 -10.27 -12.26 -20.72
N VAL A 164 -9.02 -12.65 -20.42
CA VAL A 164 -7.98 -11.77 -19.90
C VAL A 164 -7.05 -11.39 -21.06
N PRO A 165 -7.21 -10.21 -21.69
CA PRO A 165 -6.35 -9.79 -22.79
C PRO A 165 -4.89 -9.81 -22.32
N THR A 166 -4.08 -10.64 -22.96
CA THR A 166 -2.71 -10.91 -22.51
C THR A 166 -1.75 -10.75 -23.67
N GLU A 167 -0.74 -9.91 -23.47
CA GLU A 167 0.39 -9.69 -24.38
C GLU A 167 1.68 -10.16 -23.71
N MET A 168 2.58 -10.73 -24.50
CA MET A 168 3.91 -11.13 -24.03
C MET A 168 4.98 -10.53 -24.92
N VAL A 169 5.97 -9.90 -24.27
CA VAL A 169 7.11 -9.27 -24.93
C VAL A 169 8.42 -9.87 -24.43
N ASN A 170 9.41 -9.90 -25.31
CA ASN A 170 10.77 -10.30 -24.93
C ASN A 170 11.47 -9.09 -24.28
N VAL A 171 12.08 -9.28 -23.11
CA VAL A 171 12.83 -8.22 -22.44
C VAL A 171 13.94 -7.62 -23.31
N SER A 172 14.53 -8.41 -24.22
CA SER A 172 15.53 -7.90 -25.17
C SER A 172 15.01 -6.83 -26.13
N ASP A 173 13.69 -6.83 -26.40
CA ASP A 173 13.06 -5.86 -27.29
C ASP A 173 12.74 -4.54 -26.57
N ILE A 174 12.71 -4.57 -25.24
CA ILE A 174 12.48 -3.41 -24.37
C ILE A 174 13.81 -2.73 -24.01
N GLY A 175 14.79 -3.53 -23.61
CA GLY A 175 16.07 -3.11 -23.08
C GLY A 175 16.49 -3.93 -21.86
N SER A 176 17.78 -3.96 -21.58
CA SER A 176 18.38 -4.87 -20.58
C SER A 176 18.66 -4.21 -19.22
N ASN A 177 17.96 -3.13 -18.88
CA ASN A 177 18.09 -2.47 -17.58
C ASN A 177 16.72 -2.14 -16.99
N SER A 178 16.68 -1.98 -15.67
CA SER A 178 15.44 -1.73 -14.94
C SER A 178 14.68 -0.49 -15.40
N SER A 179 15.41 0.60 -15.70
CA SER A 179 14.75 1.86 -16.16
C SER A 179 14.08 1.71 -17.53
N ALA A 180 14.62 0.90 -18.44
CA ALA A 180 13.97 0.63 -19.71
C ALA A 180 12.69 -0.18 -19.53
N ILE A 181 12.72 -1.17 -18.63
CA ILE A 181 11.52 -1.97 -18.29
C ILE A 181 10.47 -1.10 -17.63
N GLU A 182 10.86 -0.25 -16.67
CA GLU A 182 9.96 0.70 -15.99
C GLU A 182 9.27 1.62 -16.98
N ASN A 183 10.04 2.31 -17.83
CA ASN A 183 9.48 3.17 -18.88
C ASN A 183 8.52 2.42 -19.83
N TYR A 184 8.83 1.17 -20.16
CA TYR A 184 7.96 0.36 -21.00
C TYR A 184 6.64 0.02 -20.30
N VAL A 185 6.68 -0.36 -19.04
CA VAL A 185 5.50 -0.65 -18.21
C VAL A 185 4.62 0.60 -18.07
N ASP A 186 5.22 1.76 -17.79
CA ASP A 186 4.52 3.03 -17.67
C ASP A 186 3.81 3.39 -18.98
N ASN A 187 4.51 3.35 -20.10
CA ASN A 187 3.92 3.64 -21.42
C ASN A 187 2.78 2.66 -21.74
N TYR A 188 3.00 1.38 -21.50
CA TYR A 188 1.98 0.36 -21.72
C TYR A 188 0.73 0.61 -20.87
N TYR A 189 0.92 1.01 -19.59
CA TYR A 189 -0.19 1.36 -18.71
C TYR A 189 -1.00 2.53 -19.24
N TYR A 190 -0.34 3.60 -19.69
CA TYR A 190 -1.05 4.80 -20.18
C TYR A 190 -1.72 4.59 -21.54
N GLU A 191 -1.15 3.77 -22.40
CA GLU A 191 -1.66 3.53 -23.76
C GLU A 191 -2.74 2.46 -23.80
N ASN A 192 -2.56 1.37 -23.09
CA ASN A 192 -3.39 0.16 -23.18
C ASN A 192 -4.20 -0.13 -21.91
N GLY A 193 -3.84 0.48 -20.79
CA GLY A 193 -4.32 0.10 -19.47
C GLY A 193 -3.70 -1.25 -19.04
N LEU A 194 -3.11 -1.29 -17.86
CA LEU A 194 -2.46 -2.48 -17.32
C LEU A 194 -3.08 -2.85 -15.97
N THR A 195 -3.46 -4.11 -15.81
CA THR A 195 -3.99 -4.64 -14.54
C THR A 195 -3.04 -5.64 -13.92
N PHE A 196 -2.42 -6.48 -14.74
CA PHE A 196 -1.52 -7.53 -14.29
C PHE A 196 -0.19 -7.43 -15.01
N LEU A 197 0.90 -7.41 -14.26
CA LEU A 197 2.26 -7.54 -14.77
C LEU A 197 2.88 -8.85 -14.29
N LEU A 198 3.41 -9.64 -15.20
CA LEU A 198 4.16 -10.86 -14.89
C LEU A 198 5.56 -10.76 -15.48
N LEU A 199 6.56 -10.88 -14.62
CA LEU A 199 7.97 -10.94 -15.00
C LEU A 199 8.43 -12.40 -15.00
N VAL A 200 9.06 -12.84 -16.10
CA VAL A 200 9.47 -14.24 -16.30
C VAL A 200 10.96 -14.31 -16.61
N GLY A 201 11.73 -14.59 -15.59
CA GLY A 201 13.18 -14.68 -15.62
C GLY A 201 13.79 -14.48 -14.23
N ASP A 202 15.08 -14.74 -14.09
CA ASP A 202 15.84 -14.41 -12.90
C ASP A 202 16.34 -12.95 -12.99
N ILE A 203 16.81 -12.38 -11.90
CA ILE A 203 17.34 -11.01 -11.83
C ILE A 203 18.44 -10.71 -12.88
N ALA A 204 19.21 -11.73 -13.25
CA ALA A 204 20.22 -11.62 -14.32
C ALA A 204 19.60 -11.49 -15.73
N GLN A 205 18.35 -11.86 -15.88
CA GLN A 205 17.59 -11.90 -17.14
C GLN A 205 16.58 -10.78 -17.24
N ILE A 206 15.93 -10.47 -16.12
CA ILE A 206 15.00 -9.34 -15.94
C ILE A 206 15.49 -8.56 -14.73
N PRO A 207 16.31 -7.53 -14.93
CA PRO A 207 16.86 -6.73 -13.84
C PRO A 207 15.76 -6.08 -13.02
N SER A 208 15.88 -6.09 -11.70
CA SER A 208 14.98 -5.40 -10.77
C SER A 208 15.60 -4.11 -10.25
N PRO A 209 14.83 -3.05 -10.05
CA PRO A 209 15.30 -1.85 -9.37
C PRO A 209 15.78 -2.15 -7.94
N SER A 210 16.64 -1.29 -7.41
CA SER A 210 17.09 -1.37 -6.03
C SER A 210 16.45 -0.27 -5.20
N ILE A 211 15.71 -0.67 -4.16
CA ILE A 211 15.08 0.24 -3.19
C ILE A 211 15.59 -0.12 -1.80
N GLY A 212 16.17 0.87 -1.10
CA GLY A 212 16.69 0.67 0.26
C GLY A 212 17.78 -0.40 0.36
N GLY A 213 18.54 -0.62 -0.72
CA GLY A 213 19.63 -1.61 -0.78
C GLY A 213 19.17 -3.05 -1.08
N SER A 214 17.89 -3.25 -1.38
CA SER A 214 17.32 -4.54 -1.80
C SER A 214 16.69 -4.44 -3.18
N THR A 215 16.69 -5.52 -3.94
CA THR A 215 15.99 -5.60 -5.23
C THR A 215 14.49 -5.67 -5.00
N SER A 216 13.69 -4.99 -5.85
CA SER A 216 12.27 -4.81 -5.65
C SER A 216 11.49 -4.83 -6.97
N ASP A 217 10.99 -5.99 -7.38
CA ASP A 217 10.09 -6.11 -8.53
C ASP A 217 8.78 -5.32 -8.39
N PRO A 218 8.16 -5.24 -7.18
CA PRO A 218 6.95 -4.43 -6.99
C PRO A 218 7.08 -2.97 -7.42
N SER A 219 8.30 -2.41 -7.48
CA SER A 219 8.55 -1.04 -7.93
C SER A 219 8.12 -0.77 -9.38
N TYR A 220 8.10 -1.79 -10.24
CA TYR A 220 7.54 -1.67 -11.59
C TYR A 220 6.02 -1.39 -11.62
N GLY A 221 5.34 -1.50 -10.49
CA GLY A 221 3.94 -1.12 -10.33
C GLY A 221 3.73 0.29 -9.76
N PHE A 222 4.80 1.04 -9.47
CA PHE A 222 4.74 2.41 -8.93
C PHE A 222 4.64 3.42 -10.10
N ILE A 223 3.51 3.45 -10.77
CA ILE A 223 3.30 4.27 -11.98
C ILE A 223 2.86 5.68 -11.63
N GLU A 224 2.12 5.85 -10.52
CA GLU A 224 1.59 7.12 -10.04
C GLU A 224 2.01 7.31 -8.58
N GLY A 225 2.66 8.44 -8.24
CA GLY A 225 3.00 8.78 -6.84
C GLY A 225 4.44 9.20 -6.63
#